data_479fa94e9da2d5465e9381fbfcd11ae1
#
_entry.id   479fa94e9da2d5465e9381fbfcd11ae1
#
_cell.length_a   1.000
_cell.length_b   1.000
_cell.length_c   1.000
_cell.angle_alpha   90.00
_cell.angle_beta   90.00
_cell.angle_gamma   90.00
#
_symmetry.space_group_name_H-M   'P 1'
#
loop_
_entity.id
_entity.type
_entity.pdbx_description
1 polymer ?
#
loop_
_entity_poly.entity_id
_entity_poly.type
_entity_poly.pdbx_seq_one_letter_code
_entity_poly.pdbx_strand_id
1 'polypeptide(L)'
;MTEPLSIQQLPPDMRPREKLLKHGPSALSDVELLALFLRTGIAGKSVFALAAELLERFKGFAGLIHASAAELALCKGMGGDAKRAQLVAVLEMARRALTQELQEKTIMNSPLAVKQFLQLELAQLKHEVFAVLFLDVQNRLLSFQPMFRGSLAQTMVYPRE
;
A
#
# COMPACT_ATOMS: atom_id res chain seq x y z
N MET A 1 -18.46 -9.17 -28.53
CA MET A 1 -17.43 -9.15 -27.46
C MET A 1 -16.37 -8.18 -27.93
N THR A 2 -16.35 -6.96 -27.38
CA THR A 2 -15.36 -5.92 -27.71
C THR A 2 -14.02 -6.33 -27.10
N GLU A 3 -12.98 -6.46 -27.94
CA GLU A 3 -11.62 -6.68 -27.46
C GLU A 3 -11.22 -5.58 -26.47
N PRO A 4 -10.56 -5.92 -25.36
CA PRO A 4 -10.13 -4.92 -24.38
C PRO A 4 -9.10 -3.99 -25.04
N LEU A 5 -9.42 -2.69 -25.11
CA LEU A 5 -8.57 -1.65 -25.67
C LEU A 5 -7.15 -1.72 -25.08
N SER A 6 -6.14 -1.87 -25.95
CA SER A 6 -4.74 -1.75 -25.56
C SER A 6 -4.37 -0.26 -25.40
N ILE A 7 -3.35 0.03 -24.58
CA ILE A 7 -2.86 1.42 -24.41
C ILE A 7 -2.46 2.05 -25.76
N GLN A 8 -1.97 1.25 -26.71
CA GLN A 8 -1.53 1.71 -28.03
C GLN A 8 -2.70 2.17 -28.92
N GLN A 9 -3.93 1.71 -28.66
CA GLN A 9 -5.11 2.09 -29.41
C GLN A 9 -5.73 3.40 -28.92
N LEU A 10 -5.27 3.92 -27.76
CA LEU A 10 -5.72 5.22 -27.26
C LEU A 10 -5.05 6.36 -28.02
N PRO A 11 -5.75 7.48 -28.26
CA PRO A 11 -5.11 8.72 -28.71
C PRO A 11 -3.92 9.09 -27.82
N PRO A 12 -2.84 9.68 -28.36
CA PRO A 12 -1.65 10.02 -27.58
C PRO A 12 -1.95 10.77 -26.28
N ASP A 13 -2.80 11.78 -26.33
CA ASP A 13 -3.17 12.60 -25.14
C ASP A 13 -3.95 11.83 -24.07
N MET A 14 -4.52 10.67 -24.40
CA MET A 14 -5.25 9.80 -23.48
C MET A 14 -4.40 8.66 -22.93
N ARG A 15 -3.17 8.50 -23.42
CA ARG A 15 -2.28 7.45 -22.89
C ARG A 15 -1.76 7.87 -21.54
N PRO A 16 -1.80 7.00 -20.53
CA PRO A 16 -1.42 7.38 -19.15
C PRO A 16 -0.03 7.99 -19.00
N ARG A 17 0.95 7.52 -19.79
CA ARG A 17 2.31 8.07 -19.77
C ARG A 17 2.36 9.52 -20.25
N GLU A 18 1.79 9.78 -21.40
CA GLU A 18 1.74 11.11 -22.03
C GLU A 18 0.90 12.07 -21.18
N LYS A 19 -0.22 11.58 -20.67
CA LYS A 19 -1.09 12.31 -19.75
C LYS A 19 -0.37 12.69 -18.46
N LEU A 20 0.39 11.76 -17.87
CA LEU A 20 1.22 12.01 -16.68
C LEU A 20 2.25 13.10 -16.91
N LEU A 21 3.01 12.99 -18.02
CA LEU A 21 4.10 13.91 -18.32
C LEU A 21 3.61 15.31 -18.69
N LYS A 22 2.43 15.42 -19.34
CA LYS A 22 1.86 16.69 -19.79
C LYS A 22 1.07 17.40 -18.70
N HIS A 23 0.31 16.65 -17.89
CA HIS A 23 -0.68 17.20 -16.98
C HIS A 23 -0.41 16.88 -15.50
N GLY A 24 0.66 16.12 -15.20
CA GLY A 24 1.01 15.71 -13.85
C GLY A 24 0.21 14.53 -13.30
N PRO A 25 0.60 14.01 -12.12
CA PRO A 25 0.00 12.79 -11.56
C PRO A 25 -1.45 12.94 -11.14
N SER A 26 -1.88 14.13 -10.74
CA SER A 26 -3.27 14.41 -10.33
C SER A 26 -4.28 14.29 -11.48
N ALA A 27 -3.81 14.30 -12.73
CA ALA A 27 -4.67 14.10 -13.89
C ALA A 27 -5.05 12.62 -14.14
N LEU A 28 -4.35 11.68 -13.50
CA LEU A 28 -4.60 10.26 -13.69
C LEU A 28 -5.55 9.72 -12.61
N SER A 29 -6.43 8.82 -13.03
CA SER A 29 -7.18 7.98 -12.09
C SER A 29 -6.28 6.93 -11.45
N ASP A 30 -6.71 6.35 -10.32
CA ASP A 30 -6.00 5.27 -9.64
C ASP A 30 -5.73 4.07 -10.57
N VAL A 31 -6.70 3.75 -11.43
CA VAL A 31 -6.56 2.69 -12.44
C VAL A 31 -5.48 3.01 -13.45
N GLU A 32 -5.42 4.25 -13.94
CA GLU A 32 -4.39 4.70 -14.88
C GLU A 32 -2.99 4.70 -14.26
N LEU A 33 -2.86 5.16 -13.01
CA LEU A 33 -1.60 5.13 -12.26
C LEU A 33 -1.10 3.71 -12.08
N LEU A 34 -1.96 2.79 -11.62
CA LEU A 34 -1.58 1.41 -11.43
C LEU A 34 -1.30 0.71 -12.77
N ALA A 35 -2.08 0.98 -13.81
CA ALA A 35 -1.87 0.44 -15.16
C ALA A 35 -0.52 0.88 -15.75
N LEU A 36 -0.15 2.15 -15.55
CA LEU A 36 1.16 2.68 -15.96
C LEU A 36 2.30 1.90 -15.31
N PHE A 37 2.17 1.63 -14.02
CA PHE A 37 3.15 0.89 -13.23
C PHE A 37 3.25 -0.59 -13.65
N LEU A 38 2.12 -1.26 -13.86
CA LEU A 38 2.06 -2.67 -14.30
C LEU A 38 2.56 -2.86 -15.74
N ARG A 39 2.53 -1.83 -16.57
CA ARG A 39 3.01 -1.75 -17.95
C ARG A 39 2.25 -2.62 -18.95
N THR A 40 1.99 -3.86 -18.63
CA THR A 40 1.34 -4.85 -19.51
C THR A 40 0.23 -5.59 -18.79
N GLY A 41 -0.83 -5.89 -19.53
CA GLY A 41 -1.85 -6.84 -19.09
C GLY A 41 -1.39 -8.29 -19.22
N ILE A 42 -2.36 -9.17 -19.37
CA ILE A 42 -2.16 -10.61 -19.64
C ILE A 42 -3.04 -11.03 -20.82
N ALA A 43 -2.84 -12.25 -21.33
CA ALA A 43 -3.69 -12.81 -22.39
C ALA A 43 -5.17 -12.70 -22.01
N GLY A 44 -5.96 -12.05 -22.87
CA GLY A 44 -7.39 -11.83 -22.68
C GLY A 44 -7.79 -10.76 -21.65
N LYS A 45 -6.81 -10.03 -21.05
CA LYS A 45 -7.11 -8.96 -20.09
C LYS A 45 -6.18 -7.77 -20.30
N SER A 46 -6.75 -6.59 -20.55
CA SER A 46 -5.94 -5.37 -20.67
C SER A 46 -5.26 -5.00 -19.35
N VAL A 47 -4.24 -4.15 -19.41
CA VAL A 47 -3.57 -3.64 -18.21
C VAL A 47 -4.51 -2.80 -17.33
N PHE A 48 -5.45 -2.08 -17.94
CA PHE A 48 -6.47 -1.32 -17.20
C PHE A 48 -7.44 -2.24 -16.45
N ALA A 49 -7.89 -3.32 -17.09
CA ALA A 49 -8.76 -4.30 -16.44
C ALA A 49 -8.02 -5.03 -15.30
N LEU A 50 -6.73 -5.32 -15.47
CA LEU A 50 -5.90 -5.90 -14.42
C LEU A 50 -5.73 -4.93 -13.25
N ALA A 51 -5.46 -3.65 -13.52
CA ALA A 51 -5.32 -2.61 -12.49
C ALA A 51 -6.63 -2.41 -11.71
N ALA A 52 -7.76 -2.32 -12.43
CA ALA A 52 -9.08 -2.17 -11.81
C ALA A 52 -9.41 -3.34 -10.86
N GLU A 53 -9.16 -4.58 -11.31
CA GLU A 53 -9.40 -5.79 -10.48
C GLU A 53 -8.52 -5.81 -9.22
N LEU A 54 -7.26 -5.39 -9.32
CA LEU A 54 -6.38 -5.28 -8.14
C LEU A 54 -6.91 -4.23 -7.16
N LEU A 55 -7.26 -3.03 -7.65
CA LEU A 55 -7.80 -1.98 -6.79
C LEU A 55 -9.13 -2.38 -6.14
N GLU A 56 -10.02 -3.05 -6.87
CA GLU A 56 -11.28 -3.57 -6.33
C GLU A 56 -11.00 -4.62 -5.24
N ARG A 57 -10.15 -5.60 -5.52
CA ARG A 57 -9.81 -6.68 -4.58
C ARG A 57 -9.21 -6.16 -3.28
N PHE A 58 -8.34 -5.18 -3.36
CA PHE A 58 -7.65 -4.60 -2.20
C PHE A 58 -8.32 -3.32 -1.67
N LYS A 59 -9.50 -2.94 -2.18
CA LYS A 59 -10.26 -1.74 -1.78
C LYS A 59 -9.45 -0.45 -1.94
N GLY A 60 -8.81 -0.30 -3.09
CA GLY A 60 -8.00 0.87 -3.44
C GLY A 60 -6.54 0.77 -3.01
N PHE A 61 -5.80 1.88 -3.20
CA PHE A 61 -4.38 1.95 -2.83
C PHE A 61 -4.14 1.76 -1.34
N ALA A 62 -5.06 2.25 -0.48
CA ALA A 62 -4.94 2.11 0.97
C ALA A 62 -4.91 0.63 1.42
N GLY A 63 -5.65 -0.25 0.77
CA GLY A 63 -5.57 -1.69 1.04
C GLY A 63 -4.41 -2.37 0.29
N LEU A 64 -4.12 -1.91 -0.94
CA LEU A 64 -3.04 -2.47 -1.74
C LEU A 64 -1.66 -2.27 -1.08
N ILE A 65 -1.43 -1.16 -0.38
CA ILE A 65 -0.16 -0.89 0.33
C ILE A 65 0.14 -1.92 1.42
N HIS A 66 -0.89 -2.60 1.91
CA HIS A 66 -0.77 -3.65 2.92
C HIS A 66 -0.78 -5.07 2.33
N ALA A 67 -0.88 -5.20 1.00
CA ALA A 67 -0.92 -6.49 0.35
C ALA A 67 0.42 -7.23 0.47
N SER A 68 0.38 -8.47 0.92
CA SER A 68 1.54 -9.36 0.95
C SER A 68 1.87 -9.92 -0.44
N ALA A 69 3.13 -10.33 -0.64
CA ALA A 69 3.55 -11.00 -1.87
C ALA A 69 2.72 -12.28 -2.16
N ALA A 70 2.30 -12.99 -1.11
CA ALA A 70 1.48 -14.19 -1.22
C ALA A 70 0.04 -13.87 -1.70
N GLU A 71 -0.58 -12.82 -1.16
CA GLU A 71 -1.91 -12.38 -1.60
C GLU A 71 -1.89 -11.88 -3.03
N LEU A 72 -0.85 -11.14 -3.43
CA LEU A 72 -0.65 -10.71 -4.81
C LEU A 72 -0.45 -11.89 -5.76
N ALA A 73 0.25 -12.94 -5.36
CA ALA A 73 0.46 -14.13 -6.18
C ALA A 73 -0.85 -14.84 -6.54
N LEU A 74 -1.88 -14.74 -5.70
CA LEU A 74 -3.22 -15.29 -5.95
C LEU A 74 -4.00 -14.48 -6.99
N CYS A 75 -3.54 -13.29 -7.36
CA CYS A 75 -4.20 -12.46 -8.37
C CYS A 75 -3.77 -12.92 -9.76
N LYS A 76 -4.76 -13.19 -10.63
CA LYS A 76 -4.49 -13.56 -12.02
C LYS A 76 -3.70 -12.43 -12.69
N GLY A 77 -2.55 -12.77 -13.26
CA GLY A 77 -1.64 -11.79 -13.90
C GLY A 77 -0.53 -11.25 -13.01
N MET A 78 -0.53 -11.62 -11.72
CA MET A 78 0.54 -11.30 -10.76
C MET A 78 1.40 -12.52 -10.42
N GLY A 79 1.20 -13.66 -11.10
CA GLY A 79 1.97 -14.89 -10.87
C GLY A 79 3.45 -14.81 -11.30
N GLY A 80 3.81 -13.87 -12.18
CA GLY A 80 5.21 -13.65 -12.57
C GLY A 80 5.99 -12.92 -11.46
N ASP A 81 7.17 -13.45 -11.11
CA ASP A 81 7.98 -12.94 -10.01
C ASP A 81 8.41 -11.49 -10.21
N ALA A 82 8.82 -11.11 -11.41
CA ALA A 82 9.31 -9.75 -11.71
C ALA A 82 8.24 -8.68 -11.45
N LYS A 83 7.03 -8.86 -11.98
CA LYS A 83 5.93 -7.90 -11.82
C LYS A 83 5.48 -7.80 -10.35
N ARG A 84 5.40 -8.95 -9.68
CA ARG A 84 5.04 -9.02 -8.26
C ARG A 84 6.11 -8.37 -7.38
N ALA A 85 7.39 -8.70 -7.59
CA ALA A 85 8.49 -8.11 -6.84
C ALA A 85 8.56 -6.59 -7.02
N GLN A 86 8.37 -6.10 -8.25
CA GLN A 86 8.33 -4.68 -8.53
C GLN A 86 7.19 -3.98 -7.77
N LEU A 87 5.98 -4.55 -7.76
CA LEU A 87 4.85 -3.97 -7.03
C LEU A 87 5.09 -3.97 -5.53
N VAL A 88 5.55 -5.10 -4.96
CA VAL A 88 5.88 -5.20 -3.52
C VAL A 88 6.95 -4.18 -3.13
N ALA A 89 7.99 -4.02 -3.94
CA ALA A 89 9.06 -3.07 -3.66
C ALA A 89 8.57 -1.61 -3.63
N VAL A 90 7.72 -1.22 -4.57
CA VAL A 90 7.18 0.16 -4.60
C VAL A 90 6.21 0.40 -3.45
N LEU A 91 5.38 -0.58 -3.09
CA LEU A 91 4.49 -0.48 -1.94
C LEU A 91 5.29 -0.35 -0.63
N GLU A 92 6.38 -1.10 -0.50
CA GLU A 92 7.27 -0.99 0.65
C GLU A 92 7.99 0.37 0.71
N MET A 93 8.45 0.90 -0.43
CA MET A 93 9.02 2.27 -0.47
C MET A 93 7.99 3.32 -0.04
N ALA A 94 6.76 3.24 -0.51
CA ALA A 94 5.68 4.14 -0.10
C ALA A 94 5.40 4.02 1.41
N ARG A 95 5.36 2.81 1.95
CA ARG A 95 5.18 2.56 3.39
C ARG A 95 6.31 3.17 4.20
N ARG A 96 7.56 2.98 3.80
CA ARG A 96 8.73 3.58 4.49
C ARG A 96 8.72 5.10 4.43
N ALA A 97 8.36 5.68 3.28
CA ALA A 97 8.26 7.14 3.15
C ALA A 97 7.19 7.72 4.09
N LEU A 98 6.02 7.08 4.16
CA LEU A 98 4.96 7.47 5.11
C LEU A 98 5.42 7.34 6.57
N THR A 99 6.09 6.25 6.91
CA THR A 99 6.63 6.04 8.27
C THR A 99 7.66 7.12 8.62
N GLN A 100 8.59 7.43 7.69
CA GLN A 100 9.59 8.48 7.89
C GLN A 100 8.93 9.86 8.06
N GLU A 101 7.99 10.22 7.20
CA GLU A 101 7.24 11.49 7.33
C GLU A 101 6.51 11.57 8.68
N LEU A 102 5.98 10.44 9.12
CA LEU A 102 5.34 10.34 10.43
C LEU A 102 6.35 10.50 11.60
N GLN A 103 7.55 10.00 11.50
CA GLN A 103 8.61 10.14 12.52
C GLN A 103 9.17 11.56 12.61
N GLU A 104 9.25 12.29 11.50
CA GLU A 104 9.78 13.66 11.45
C GLU A 104 8.79 14.72 11.95
N LYS A 105 7.50 14.43 11.90
CA LYS A 105 6.45 15.35 12.39
C LYS A 105 6.18 15.10 13.88
N THR A 106 5.80 16.15 14.61
CA THR A 106 5.33 16.09 16.01
C THR A 106 3.98 15.35 16.08
N ILE A 107 4.00 14.04 15.93
CA ILE A 107 2.87 13.24 15.46
C ILE A 107 1.89 12.90 16.55
N MET A 108 2.39 12.78 17.79
CA MET A 108 1.58 12.29 18.90
C MET A 108 0.76 13.38 19.59
N ASN A 109 0.65 14.55 18.96
CA ASN A 109 -0.16 15.66 19.50
C ASN A 109 -1.67 15.53 19.21
N SER A 110 -2.07 14.54 18.41
CA SER A 110 -3.49 14.28 18.17
C SER A 110 -3.81 12.78 18.18
N PRO A 111 -4.95 12.37 18.73
CA PRO A 111 -5.40 10.98 18.70
C PRO A 111 -5.53 10.43 17.28
N LEU A 112 -5.85 11.28 16.30
CA LEU A 112 -5.98 10.90 14.92
C LEU A 112 -4.64 10.48 14.30
N ALA A 113 -3.57 11.23 14.58
CA ALA A 113 -2.24 10.93 14.08
C ALA A 113 -1.71 9.61 14.66
N VAL A 114 -1.91 9.39 15.97
CA VAL A 114 -1.58 8.11 16.64
C VAL A 114 -2.33 6.96 15.99
N LYS A 115 -3.63 7.13 15.74
CA LYS A 115 -4.47 6.10 15.11
C LYS A 115 -3.99 5.77 13.70
N GLN A 116 -3.66 6.77 12.89
CA GLN A 116 -3.15 6.59 11.53
C GLN A 116 -1.81 5.83 11.52
N PHE A 117 -0.91 6.20 12.41
CA PHE A 117 0.37 5.50 12.58
C PHE A 117 0.16 4.04 12.98
N LEU A 118 -0.67 3.77 14.00
CA LEU A 118 -0.95 2.41 14.44
C LEU A 118 -1.66 1.58 13.38
N GLN A 119 -2.57 2.16 12.59
CA GLN A 119 -3.17 1.49 11.46
C GLN A 119 -2.14 1.11 10.39
N LEU A 120 -1.15 1.95 10.12
CA LEU A 120 -0.09 1.65 9.16
C LEU A 120 0.81 0.50 9.63
N GLU A 121 1.23 0.53 10.90
CA GLU A 121 2.18 -0.45 11.45
C GLU A 121 1.51 -1.80 11.80
N LEU A 122 0.26 -1.78 12.24
CA LEU A 122 -0.42 -2.97 12.77
C LEU A 122 -1.41 -3.61 11.78
N ALA A 123 -1.73 -2.97 10.65
CA ALA A 123 -2.75 -3.44 9.71
C ALA A 123 -2.51 -4.85 9.13
N GLN A 124 -1.24 -5.29 9.07
CA GLN A 124 -0.88 -6.62 8.56
C GLN A 124 -0.94 -7.72 9.63
N LEU A 125 -1.09 -7.35 10.90
CA LEU A 125 -1.06 -8.32 11.98
C LEU A 125 -2.44 -8.97 12.14
N LYS A 126 -2.47 -10.30 12.06
CA LYS A 126 -3.69 -11.12 12.21
C LYS A 126 -3.94 -11.53 13.68
N HIS A 127 -3.25 -10.93 14.62
CA HIS A 127 -3.34 -11.22 16.05
C HIS A 127 -3.21 -9.93 16.85
N GLU A 128 -3.71 -9.94 18.07
CA GLU A 128 -3.53 -8.82 18.98
C GLU A 128 -2.05 -8.65 19.37
N VAL A 129 -1.60 -7.42 19.44
CA VAL A 129 -0.23 -7.08 19.82
C VAL A 129 -0.27 -5.99 20.88
N PHE A 130 0.46 -6.21 21.96
CA PHE A 130 0.83 -5.13 22.86
C PHE A 130 2.09 -4.47 22.32
N ALA A 131 2.00 -3.19 22.01
CA ALA A 131 3.12 -2.43 21.48
C ALA A 131 3.34 -1.16 22.28
N VAL A 132 4.59 -0.71 22.35
CA VAL A 132 5.01 0.51 23.05
C VAL A 132 5.53 1.52 22.06
N LEU A 133 5.02 2.75 22.18
CA LEU A 133 5.50 3.93 21.48
C LEU A 133 6.40 4.69 22.43
N PHE A 134 7.69 4.80 22.09
CA PHE A 134 8.62 5.64 22.83
C PHE A 134 8.63 7.03 22.19
N LEU A 135 8.38 8.05 23.01
CA LEU A 135 8.27 9.43 22.55
C LEU A 135 9.36 10.28 23.23
N ASP A 136 9.82 11.32 22.55
CA ASP A 136 10.64 12.36 23.16
C ASP A 136 9.78 13.37 23.94
N VAL A 137 10.44 14.33 24.58
CA VAL A 137 9.78 15.40 25.35
C VAL A 137 8.89 16.32 24.53
N GLN A 138 8.98 16.26 23.22
CA GLN A 138 8.18 17.00 22.27
C GLN A 138 7.08 16.12 21.62
N ASN A 139 6.84 14.93 22.17
CA ASN A 139 5.93 13.91 21.65
C ASN A 139 6.29 13.41 20.23
N ARG A 140 7.57 13.47 19.85
CA ARG A 140 8.04 12.86 18.59
C ARG A 140 8.34 11.39 18.82
N LEU A 141 7.98 10.55 17.85
CA LEU A 141 8.20 9.12 17.92
C LEU A 141 9.71 8.81 17.85
N LEU A 142 10.26 8.24 18.92
CA LEU A 142 11.63 7.73 18.98
C LEU A 142 11.71 6.29 18.49
N SER A 143 10.81 5.44 18.94
CA SER A 143 10.72 4.07 18.47
C SER A 143 9.32 3.47 18.70
N PHE A 144 8.99 2.46 17.90
CA PHE A 144 7.80 1.64 18.04
C PHE A 144 8.24 0.19 18.23
N GLN A 145 7.84 -0.44 19.33
CA GLN A 145 8.25 -1.81 19.64
C GLN A 145 7.03 -2.69 19.96
N PRO A 146 6.71 -3.67 19.11
CA PRO A 146 5.77 -4.72 19.48
C PRO A 146 6.42 -5.64 20.53
N MET A 147 5.86 -5.65 21.74
CA MET A 147 6.45 -6.35 22.91
C MET A 147 5.90 -7.76 23.06
N PHE A 148 4.58 -7.93 22.94
CA PHE A 148 3.91 -9.20 23.20
C PHE A 148 2.86 -9.49 22.14
N ARG A 149 2.74 -10.76 21.76
CA ARG A 149 1.63 -11.26 20.94
C ARG A 149 0.56 -11.79 21.87
N GLY A 150 -0.64 -11.22 21.77
CA GLY A 150 -1.81 -11.68 22.51
C GLY A 150 -2.54 -12.83 21.80
N SER A 151 -3.22 -13.66 22.55
CA SER A 151 -4.30 -14.50 22.04
C SER A 151 -5.62 -13.72 22.12
N LEU A 152 -6.57 -14.01 21.24
CA LEU A 152 -7.89 -13.34 21.16
C LEU A 152 -8.72 -13.34 22.46
N ALA A 153 -8.24 -14.00 23.52
CA ALA A 153 -8.99 -14.19 24.76
C ALA A 153 -8.41 -13.45 25.99
N GLN A 154 -7.08 -13.32 26.14
CA GLN A 154 -6.48 -12.61 27.29
C GLN A 154 -5.00 -12.29 27.00
N THR A 155 -4.60 -11.04 27.27
CA THR A 155 -3.17 -10.64 27.30
C THR A 155 -2.85 -10.16 28.71
N MET A 156 -2.16 -10.98 29.52
CA MET A 156 -1.56 -10.51 30.76
C MET A 156 -0.17 -9.94 30.44
N VAL A 157 -0.02 -8.66 30.73
CA VAL A 157 1.29 -7.96 30.63
C VAL A 157 1.92 -8.00 32.00
N TYR A 158 3.02 -8.71 32.15
CA TYR A 158 3.83 -8.67 33.35
C TYR A 158 5.02 -7.73 33.11
N PRO A 159 5.04 -6.50 33.67
CA PRO A 159 6.24 -5.68 33.68
C PRO A 159 7.31 -6.43 34.50
N ARG A 160 8.45 -6.73 33.92
CA ARG A 160 9.63 -7.08 34.72
C ARG A 160 10.27 -5.77 35.15
N GLU A 161 10.53 -5.64 36.45
CA GLU A 161 11.33 -4.59 37.03
C GLU A 161 12.74 -4.56 36.45
#